data_c6b359a98258868f600213e42a96fcd5
#
_entry.id   c6b359a98258868f600213e42a96fcd5
#
_cell.length_a   1.000
_cell.length_b   1.000
_cell.length_c   1.000
_cell.angle_alpha   90.00
_cell.angle_beta   90.00
_cell.angle_gamma   90.00
#
_symmetry.space_group_name_H-M   'P 1'
#
loop_
_entity.id
_entity.type
_entity.pdbx_description
1 polymer ?
#
loop_
_entity_poly.entity_id
_entity_poly.type
_entity_poly.pdbx_seq_one_letter_code
_entity_poly.pdbx_strand_id
1 'polypeptide(L)'
;MKSGTWQVAGDKAAAARVADSCHPSLVTRHSGFTLIELMMVVAIIGLMMATGVPAILSVTREAPMRKAVNDVMEICSQARAVAILRGQTVTVAFHPRTREVGMSGGADSSAASRMPSRVGGAAANSSIFDSSVTIEALGINNLDYTDSDEGRVRFFANGTSDEMTLVLSSGGDYRKITLEVTTALVSVSNVR
;
A
#
# COMPACT_ATOMS: atom_id res chain seq x y z
N MET A 1 -75.79 -42.14 -18.03
CA MET A 1 -75.87 -43.60 -17.74
C MET A 1 -75.16 -43.86 -16.40
N LYS A 2 -75.94 -44.35 -15.43
CA LYS A 2 -75.69 -45.20 -14.26
C LYS A 2 -74.67 -44.64 -13.27
N SER A 3 -75.09 -44.03 -12.15
CA SER A 3 -75.77 -44.62 -10.96
C SER A 3 -74.89 -45.61 -10.21
N GLY A 4 -74.71 -45.32 -8.93
CA GLY A 4 -74.15 -46.23 -7.96
C GLY A 4 -73.93 -45.61 -6.59
N THR A 5 -74.99 -45.24 -5.93
CA THR A 5 -75.13 -45.11 -4.47
C THR A 5 -74.73 -46.40 -3.80
N TRP A 6 -74.14 -46.39 -2.63
CA TRP A 6 -74.45 -47.24 -1.47
C TRP A 6 -74.06 -46.59 -0.15
N GLN A 7 -75.05 -46.54 0.64
CA GLN A 7 -75.14 -46.15 2.04
C GLN A 7 -74.65 -47.19 2.98
N VAL A 8 -74.48 -46.78 4.21
CA VAL A 8 -74.96 -47.31 5.48
C VAL A 8 -73.84 -47.72 6.46
N ALA A 9 -73.80 -46.98 7.48
CA ALA A 9 -74.04 -47.25 8.91
C ALA A 9 -73.07 -48.13 9.66
N GLY A 10 -72.80 -47.69 10.84
CA GLY A 10 -72.50 -48.52 11.96
C GLY A 10 -71.53 -47.93 12.97
N ASP A 11 -72.09 -47.17 13.83
CA ASP A 11 -71.92 -47.23 15.29
C ASP A 11 -70.74 -48.05 15.85
N LYS A 12 -69.90 -47.44 16.62
CA LYS A 12 -69.74 -47.65 18.04
C LYS A 12 -68.58 -46.87 18.64
N ALA A 13 -68.96 -46.23 19.71
CA ALA A 13 -68.08 -45.62 20.69
C ALA A 13 -66.88 -46.51 21.08
N ALA A 14 -65.72 -45.92 21.03
CA ALA A 14 -64.60 -46.32 21.89
C ALA A 14 -63.82 -45.10 22.32
N ALA A 15 -63.94 -44.78 23.56
CA ALA A 15 -63.11 -43.82 24.27
C ALA A 15 -61.65 -44.19 24.10
N ALA A 16 -60.89 -43.30 23.46
CA ALA A 16 -59.44 -43.39 23.43
C ALA A 16 -58.85 -42.10 23.88
N ARG A 17 -58.49 -42.10 25.13
CA ARG A 17 -57.38 -41.42 25.80
C ARG A 17 -56.75 -40.27 24.99
N VAL A 18 -57.01 -39.08 25.48
CA VAL A 18 -56.20 -37.91 25.26
C VAL A 18 -54.78 -38.23 25.77
N ALA A 19 -53.88 -38.56 24.86
CA ALA A 19 -52.46 -38.57 25.16
C ALA A 19 -52.03 -37.12 25.29
N ASP A 20 -51.86 -36.67 26.51
CA ASP A 20 -51.17 -35.46 26.84
C ASP A 20 -49.77 -35.50 26.22
N SER A 21 -49.62 -34.91 25.06
CA SER A 21 -48.30 -34.62 24.50
C SER A 21 -47.67 -33.56 25.37
N CYS A 22 -46.96 -33.98 26.38
CA CYS A 22 -45.98 -33.17 27.07
C CYS A 22 -44.91 -32.74 26.04
N HIS A 23 -45.10 -31.63 25.40
CA HIS A 23 -44.00 -30.94 24.72
C HIS A 23 -43.02 -30.51 25.81
N PRO A 24 -41.79 -31.03 25.82
CA PRO A 24 -40.75 -30.44 26.64
C PRO A 24 -40.51 -29.04 26.09
N SER A 25 -41.01 -28.03 26.77
CA SER A 25 -40.62 -26.67 26.53
C SER A 25 -39.11 -26.60 26.76
N LEU A 26 -38.36 -26.47 25.68
CA LEU A 26 -36.95 -26.11 25.73
C LEU A 26 -36.85 -24.74 26.39
N VAL A 27 -36.71 -24.75 27.70
CA VAL A 27 -36.33 -23.56 28.46
C VAL A 27 -34.92 -23.23 28.00
N THR A 28 -34.82 -22.38 27.00
CA THR A 28 -33.57 -21.72 26.65
C THR A 28 -33.13 -20.91 27.86
N ARG A 29 -32.22 -21.47 28.64
CA ARG A 29 -31.52 -20.70 29.68
C ARG A 29 -30.77 -19.58 29.00
N HIS A 30 -31.31 -18.43 29.02
CA HIS A 30 -30.56 -17.19 28.72
C HIS A 30 -29.59 -17.02 29.88
N SER A 31 -28.39 -17.56 29.72
CA SER A 31 -27.28 -17.22 30.60
C SER A 31 -26.90 -15.77 30.31
N GLY A 32 -27.37 -14.86 31.13
CA GLY A 32 -26.91 -13.48 31.10
C GLY A 32 -25.43 -13.44 31.45
N PHE A 33 -24.69 -12.56 30.77
CA PHE A 33 -23.29 -12.34 31.08
C PHE A 33 -23.12 -11.87 32.53
N THR A 34 -22.17 -12.46 33.22
CA THR A 34 -21.81 -12.00 34.55
C THR A 34 -21.00 -10.72 34.50
N LEU A 35 -21.14 -9.86 35.51
CA LEU A 35 -20.38 -8.60 35.58
C LEU A 35 -18.87 -8.89 35.57
N ILE A 36 -18.41 -9.96 36.20
CA ILE A 36 -17.00 -10.37 36.21
C ILE A 36 -16.50 -10.77 34.81
N GLU A 37 -17.31 -11.46 34.02
CA GLU A 37 -16.97 -11.85 32.66
C GLU A 37 -16.76 -10.64 31.75
N LEU A 38 -17.63 -9.63 31.89
CA LEU A 38 -17.50 -8.37 31.16
C LEU A 38 -16.25 -7.59 31.58
N MET A 39 -15.93 -7.55 32.88
CA MET A 39 -14.69 -6.94 33.36
C MET A 39 -13.44 -7.67 32.83
N MET A 40 -13.47 -9.00 32.77
CA MET A 40 -12.36 -9.79 32.26
C MET A 40 -12.14 -9.51 30.77
N VAL A 41 -13.20 -9.46 29.98
CA VAL A 41 -13.12 -9.14 28.54
C VAL A 41 -12.55 -7.75 28.29
N VAL A 42 -13.04 -6.74 29.04
CA VAL A 42 -12.50 -5.37 28.92
C VAL A 42 -11.03 -5.29 29.34
N ALA A 43 -10.63 -6.03 30.37
CA ALA A 43 -9.22 -6.08 30.79
C ALA A 43 -8.32 -6.70 29.71
N ILE A 44 -8.76 -7.78 29.05
CA ILE A 44 -8.02 -8.43 27.98
C ILE A 44 -7.92 -7.49 26.76
N ILE A 45 -9.03 -6.86 26.36
CA ILE A 45 -9.03 -5.89 25.24
C ILE A 45 -8.09 -4.72 25.56
N GLY A 46 -8.13 -4.17 26.77
CA GLY A 46 -7.24 -3.10 27.20
C GLY A 46 -5.76 -3.50 27.11
N LEU A 47 -5.43 -4.71 27.54
CA LEU A 47 -4.06 -5.23 27.43
C LEU A 47 -3.61 -5.40 25.97
N MET A 48 -4.48 -5.91 25.10
CA MET A 48 -4.20 -6.04 23.67
C MET A 48 -4.00 -4.66 23.00
N MET A 49 -4.82 -3.68 23.34
CA MET A 49 -4.67 -2.31 22.82
C MET A 49 -3.37 -1.65 23.29
N ALA A 50 -2.97 -1.86 24.53
CA ALA A 50 -1.76 -1.29 25.10
C ALA A 50 -0.48 -1.70 24.35
N THR A 51 -0.45 -2.91 23.80
CA THR A 51 0.70 -3.45 23.04
C THR A 51 0.53 -3.27 21.53
N GLY A 52 -0.68 -3.37 20.99
CA GLY A 52 -0.96 -3.35 19.55
C GLY A 52 -0.87 -1.95 18.92
N VAL A 53 -1.37 -0.92 19.62
CA VAL A 53 -1.40 0.44 19.07
C VAL A 53 -0.01 1.00 18.75
N PRO A 54 1.00 0.93 19.65
CA PRO A 54 2.33 1.47 19.36
C PRO A 54 3.03 0.74 18.19
N ALA A 55 2.78 -0.56 18.02
CA ALA A 55 3.35 -1.33 16.92
C ALA A 55 2.81 -0.88 15.55
N ILE A 56 1.52 -0.54 15.45
CA ILE A 56 0.92 -0.05 14.22
C ILE A 56 1.44 1.34 13.87
N LEU A 57 1.57 2.23 14.85
CA LEU A 57 2.04 3.60 14.64
C LEU A 57 3.49 3.64 14.12
N SER A 58 4.36 2.74 14.55
CA SER A 58 5.75 2.69 14.07
C SER A 58 5.83 2.31 12.59
N VAL A 59 5.05 1.34 12.15
CA VAL A 59 5.00 0.90 10.74
C VAL A 59 4.49 2.01 9.83
N THR A 60 3.49 2.76 10.29
CA THR A 60 2.89 3.84 9.50
C THR A 60 3.85 5.03 9.31
N ARG A 61 4.73 5.30 10.28
CA ARG A 61 5.74 6.36 10.18
C ARG A 61 6.83 6.10 9.14
N GLU A 62 7.20 4.85 8.93
CA GLU A 62 8.22 4.48 7.93
C GLU A 62 7.68 4.38 6.50
N ALA A 63 6.37 4.26 6.32
CA ALA A 63 5.75 4.04 5.01
C ALA A 63 6.07 5.14 3.98
N PRO A 64 6.04 6.45 4.32
CA PRO A 64 6.37 7.52 3.37
C PRO A 64 7.82 7.48 2.91
N MET A 65 8.76 7.24 3.83
CA MET A 65 10.18 7.12 3.51
C MET A 65 10.46 5.95 2.58
N ARG A 66 9.88 4.79 2.87
CA ARG A 66 10.01 3.59 2.03
C ARG A 66 9.46 3.83 0.62
N LYS A 67 8.32 4.50 0.54
CA LYS A 67 7.73 4.86 -0.76
C LYS A 67 8.65 5.78 -1.54
N ALA A 68 9.14 6.86 -0.94
CA ALA A 68 10.04 7.80 -1.59
C ALA A 68 11.32 7.13 -2.11
N VAL A 69 11.93 6.25 -1.32
CA VAL A 69 13.11 5.47 -1.73
C VAL A 69 12.78 4.57 -2.92
N ASN A 70 11.67 3.85 -2.87
CA ASN A 70 11.25 2.97 -3.97
C ASN A 70 10.94 3.76 -5.25
N ASP A 71 10.28 4.91 -5.14
CA ASP A 71 9.96 5.78 -6.28
C ASP A 71 11.25 6.26 -6.97
N VAL A 72 12.27 6.67 -6.20
CA VAL A 72 13.58 7.06 -6.76
C VAL A 72 14.24 5.88 -7.46
N MET A 73 14.27 4.71 -6.83
CA MET A 73 14.86 3.49 -7.42
C MET A 73 14.16 3.10 -8.72
N GLU A 74 12.85 3.18 -8.74
CA GLU A 74 12.04 2.84 -9.93
C GLU A 74 12.31 3.81 -11.07
N ILE A 75 12.28 5.13 -10.82
CA ILE A 75 12.52 6.16 -11.83
C ILE A 75 13.95 6.05 -12.40
N CYS A 76 14.96 5.86 -11.56
CA CYS A 76 16.34 5.67 -12.01
C CYS A 76 16.50 4.39 -12.84
N SER A 77 15.89 3.29 -12.42
CA SER A 77 15.89 2.02 -13.15
C SER A 77 15.20 2.15 -14.50
N GLN A 78 14.06 2.82 -14.56
CA GLN A 78 13.35 3.10 -15.81
C GLN A 78 14.18 4.00 -16.73
N ALA A 79 14.76 5.08 -16.21
CA ALA A 79 15.59 6.00 -16.99
C ALA A 79 16.77 5.28 -17.63
N ARG A 80 17.46 4.42 -16.88
CA ARG A 80 18.53 3.57 -17.39
C ARG A 80 18.03 2.63 -18.50
N ALA A 81 16.93 1.93 -18.26
CA ALA A 81 16.36 1.00 -19.24
C ALA A 81 15.98 1.73 -20.53
N VAL A 82 15.33 2.90 -20.43
CA VAL A 82 14.96 3.71 -21.59
C VAL A 82 16.19 4.22 -22.33
N ALA A 83 17.24 4.67 -21.61
CA ALA A 83 18.48 5.14 -22.22
C ALA A 83 19.16 4.05 -23.07
N ILE A 84 19.24 2.83 -22.52
CA ILE A 84 19.82 1.68 -23.23
C ILE A 84 18.95 1.27 -24.43
N LEU A 85 17.64 1.13 -24.23
CA LEU A 85 16.73 0.64 -25.27
C LEU A 85 16.60 1.62 -26.45
N ARG A 86 16.62 2.92 -26.16
CA ARG A 86 16.51 3.95 -27.20
C ARG A 86 17.86 4.39 -27.78
N GLY A 87 18.97 4.00 -27.16
CA GLY A 87 20.30 4.45 -27.55
C GLY A 87 20.51 5.96 -27.38
N GLN A 88 19.79 6.60 -26.46
CA GLN A 88 19.79 8.05 -26.23
C GLN A 88 19.96 8.35 -24.74
N THR A 89 20.56 9.51 -24.47
CA THR A 89 20.69 9.97 -23.07
C THR A 89 19.33 10.38 -22.51
N VAL A 90 19.01 9.85 -21.34
CA VAL A 90 17.80 10.19 -20.57
C VAL A 90 18.22 10.96 -19.31
N THR A 91 17.48 11.99 -18.97
CA THR A 91 17.75 12.82 -17.78
C THR A 91 16.65 12.61 -16.74
N VAL A 92 17.05 12.44 -15.48
CA VAL A 92 16.16 12.48 -14.33
C VAL A 92 16.37 13.81 -13.62
N ALA A 93 15.30 14.57 -13.46
CA ALA A 93 15.28 15.84 -12.75
C ALA A 93 14.80 15.64 -11.33
N PHE A 94 15.54 16.19 -10.39
CA PHE A 94 15.19 16.24 -8.96
C PHE A 94 14.91 17.69 -8.59
N HIS A 95 13.77 17.96 -7.99
CA HIS A 95 13.39 19.28 -7.49
C HIS A 95 13.34 19.25 -5.96
N PRO A 96 14.42 19.65 -5.26
CA PRO A 96 14.50 19.57 -3.82
C PRO A 96 13.39 20.36 -3.11
N ARG A 97 13.03 21.52 -3.61
CA ARG A 97 12.02 22.41 -3.01
C ARG A 97 10.59 21.91 -3.18
N THR A 98 10.25 21.34 -4.33
CA THR A 98 8.93 20.79 -4.60
C THR A 98 8.80 19.33 -4.22
N ARG A 99 9.92 18.69 -3.84
CA ARG A 99 9.98 17.26 -3.50
C ARG A 99 9.52 16.36 -4.65
N GLU A 100 9.78 16.80 -5.85
CA GLU A 100 9.43 16.08 -7.07
C GLU A 100 10.66 15.44 -7.69
N VAL A 101 10.52 14.22 -8.17
CA VAL A 101 11.50 13.55 -9.03
C VAL A 101 10.81 13.09 -10.28
N GLY A 102 11.40 13.35 -11.44
CA GLY A 102 10.79 12.99 -12.70
C GLY A 102 11.80 12.73 -13.80
N MET A 103 11.42 11.90 -14.75
CA MET A 103 12.20 11.64 -15.92
C MET A 103 11.90 12.72 -16.98
N SER A 104 12.94 13.47 -17.33
CA SER A 104 12.90 14.51 -18.38
C SER A 104 13.81 14.08 -19.51
N GLY A 105 13.27 13.96 -20.73
CA GLY A 105 14.11 13.80 -21.91
C GLY A 105 14.12 12.45 -22.60
N GLY A 106 14.12 12.51 -23.76
CA GLY A 106 14.14 11.88 -25.04
C GLY A 106 13.45 12.82 -25.98
N ALA A 107 13.97 13.11 -27.13
CA ALA A 107 13.67 14.19 -28.07
C ALA A 107 12.19 14.52 -28.40
N ASP A 108 11.22 13.97 -27.65
CA ASP A 108 9.79 14.17 -27.87
C ASP A 108 9.02 14.38 -26.56
N SER A 109 9.32 15.47 -25.84
CA SER A 109 8.47 15.93 -24.74
C SER A 109 7.03 16.29 -25.18
N SER A 110 6.77 16.37 -26.47
CA SER A 110 5.45 16.59 -27.06
C SER A 110 4.62 15.32 -27.27
N ALA A 111 5.24 14.14 -27.26
CA ALA A 111 4.54 12.84 -27.46
C ALA A 111 4.10 12.17 -26.15
N ALA A 112 4.77 12.45 -25.03
CA ALA A 112 4.45 11.86 -23.73
C ALA A 112 3.09 12.32 -23.17
N SER A 113 2.58 13.48 -23.63
CA SER A 113 1.28 14.02 -23.19
C SER A 113 0.07 13.37 -23.87
N ARG A 114 0.24 12.43 -24.80
CA ARG A 114 -0.86 11.86 -25.59
C ARG A 114 -1.16 10.38 -25.39
N MET A 115 -0.45 9.69 -24.51
CA MET A 115 -0.85 8.31 -24.18
C MET A 115 -1.74 8.32 -22.95
N PRO A 116 -3.01 7.90 -23.06
CA PRO A 116 -3.87 7.73 -21.91
C PRO A 116 -3.32 6.55 -21.08
N SER A 117 -2.93 6.84 -19.85
CA SER A 117 -2.59 5.83 -18.84
C SER A 117 -3.77 4.90 -18.62
N ARG A 118 -3.76 3.76 -19.27
CA ARG A 118 -4.66 2.65 -18.94
C ARG A 118 -3.83 1.47 -18.49
N VAL A 119 -4.25 0.99 -17.31
CA VAL A 119 -3.83 -0.20 -16.55
C VAL A 119 -2.79 0.07 -15.48
N GLY A 120 -3.29 0.26 -14.28
CA GLY A 120 -2.84 -0.17 -12.95
C GLY A 120 -1.33 -0.38 -12.70
N GLY A 121 -0.56 0.67 -12.82
CA GLY A 121 0.85 0.69 -12.48
C GLY A 121 1.36 2.05 -12.87
N ALA A 122 1.78 2.84 -11.92
CA ALA A 122 2.20 4.21 -12.13
C ALA A 122 3.31 4.29 -13.18
N ALA A 123 2.94 4.51 -14.43
CA ALA A 123 3.81 5.12 -15.41
C ALA A 123 3.80 6.62 -15.15
N ALA A 124 4.11 7.02 -13.96
CA ALA A 124 4.44 8.39 -13.67
C ALA A 124 5.89 8.56 -14.08
N ASN A 125 6.15 9.29 -15.16
CA ASN A 125 7.47 9.80 -15.45
C ASN A 125 7.94 10.77 -14.35
N SER A 126 7.12 10.98 -13.32
CA SER A 126 7.42 11.78 -12.13
C SER A 126 6.69 11.24 -10.90
N SER A 127 7.30 11.42 -9.73
CA SER A 127 6.73 11.17 -8.41
C SER A 127 6.95 12.38 -7.51
N ILE A 128 5.94 12.67 -6.69
CA ILE A 128 6.01 13.70 -5.66
C ILE A 128 6.09 12.99 -4.31
N PHE A 129 7.10 13.30 -3.53
CA PHE A 129 7.27 12.72 -2.20
C PHE A 129 6.23 13.28 -1.23
N ASP A 130 5.85 12.46 -0.28
CA ASP A 130 4.96 12.87 0.82
C ASP A 130 5.53 14.10 1.56
N SER A 131 4.64 14.90 2.15
CA SER A 131 5.00 16.10 2.89
C SER A 131 5.91 15.84 4.10
N SER A 132 5.91 14.61 4.61
CA SER A 132 6.76 14.18 5.71
C SER A 132 8.20 13.83 5.28
N VAL A 133 8.46 13.72 3.97
CA VAL A 133 9.79 13.41 3.43
C VAL A 133 10.43 14.67 2.88
N THR A 134 11.64 14.96 3.31
CA THR A 134 12.44 16.12 2.87
C THR A 134 13.73 15.65 2.23
N ILE A 135 14.15 16.36 1.16
CA ILE A 135 15.47 16.18 0.57
C ILE A 135 16.45 17.04 1.38
N GLU A 136 17.33 16.41 2.13
CA GLU A 136 18.33 17.10 2.97
C GLU A 136 19.61 17.44 2.21
N ALA A 137 19.99 16.56 1.28
CA ALA A 137 21.15 16.79 0.45
C ALA A 137 20.99 16.16 -0.92
N LEU A 138 21.42 16.85 -1.96
CA LEU A 138 21.47 16.36 -3.33
C LEU A 138 22.82 16.74 -3.95
N GLY A 139 23.72 15.78 -4.04
CA GLY A 139 25.01 15.90 -4.71
C GLY A 139 24.98 15.17 -6.06
N ILE A 140 25.43 15.84 -7.12
CA ILE A 140 25.54 15.26 -8.46
C ILE A 140 26.93 15.61 -9.01
N ASN A 141 27.71 14.60 -9.41
CA ASN A 141 29.07 14.80 -9.94
C ASN A 141 29.94 15.70 -9.04
N ASN A 142 29.86 15.48 -7.72
CA ASN A 142 30.60 16.24 -6.70
C ASN A 142 30.17 17.72 -6.55
N LEU A 143 29.04 18.12 -7.14
CA LEU A 143 28.44 19.44 -6.96
C LEU A 143 27.19 19.33 -6.10
N ASP A 144 26.98 20.32 -5.22
CA ASP A 144 25.80 20.36 -4.34
C ASP A 144 24.64 21.11 -5.02
N TYR A 145 23.49 20.44 -5.07
CA TYR A 145 22.24 20.95 -5.63
C TYR A 145 21.11 21.04 -4.58
N THR A 146 21.45 20.93 -3.30
CA THR A 146 20.47 20.89 -2.20
C THR A 146 19.56 22.13 -2.19
N ASP A 147 20.14 23.31 -2.38
CA ASP A 147 19.42 24.60 -2.42
C ASP A 147 18.98 25.02 -3.83
N SER A 148 19.29 24.21 -4.82
CA SER A 148 18.96 24.51 -6.22
C SER A 148 17.49 24.20 -6.50
N ASP A 149 16.93 24.87 -7.50
CA ASP A 149 15.56 24.57 -7.94
C ASP A 149 15.48 23.21 -8.64
N GLU A 150 16.56 22.80 -9.33
CA GLU A 150 16.60 21.56 -10.08
C GLU A 150 18.03 20.97 -10.10
N GLY A 151 18.13 19.66 -9.80
CA GLY A 151 19.34 18.86 -10.05
C GLY A 151 19.06 17.83 -11.15
N ARG A 152 19.98 17.66 -12.11
CA ARG A 152 19.80 16.77 -13.26
C ARG A 152 20.84 15.65 -13.27
N VAL A 153 20.36 14.42 -13.33
CA VAL A 153 21.16 13.18 -13.42
C VAL A 153 20.94 12.58 -14.80
N ARG A 154 22.01 12.35 -15.54
CA ARG A 154 21.96 11.77 -16.90
C ARG A 154 22.26 10.29 -16.87
N PHE A 155 21.48 9.55 -17.62
CA PHE A 155 21.69 8.13 -17.91
C PHE A 155 22.06 7.99 -19.37
N PHE A 156 23.17 7.31 -19.64
CA PHE A 156 23.73 7.19 -21.00
C PHE A 156 23.33 5.87 -21.66
N ALA A 157 23.34 5.86 -22.99
CA ALA A 157 22.99 4.67 -23.80
C ALA A 157 23.88 3.45 -23.53
N ASN A 158 25.10 3.66 -23.06
CA ASN A 158 26.02 2.58 -22.68
C ASN A 158 25.73 1.95 -21.29
N GLY A 159 24.68 2.43 -20.61
CA GLY A 159 24.27 1.92 -19.29
C GLY A 159 24.96 2.57 -18.09
N THR A 160 25.83 3.57 -18.33
CA THR A 160 26.45 4.39 -17.26
C THR A 160 25.53 5.58 -16.89
N SER A 161 25.83 6.25 -15.78
CA SER A 161 25.12 7.44 -15.34
C SER A 161 26.07 8.49 -14.75
N ASP A 162 25.57 9.68 -14.49
CA ASP A 162 26.20 10.62 -13.57
C ASP A 162 26.19 10.05 -12.15
N GLU A 163 27.20 10.42 -11.34
CA GLU A 163 27.21 10.11 -9.92
C GLU A 163 26.14 10.93 -9.21
N MET A 164 25.37 10.27 -8.32
CA MET A 164 24.40 10.97 -7.49
C MET A 164 24.43 10.45 -6.06
N THR A 165 24.38 11.38 -5.12
CA THR A 165 24.11 11.12 -3.70
C THR A 165 22.89 11.91 -3.27
N LEU A 166 21.84 11.24 -2.86
CA LEU A 166 20.60 11.83 -2.37
C LEU A 166 20.38 11.41 -0.93
N VAL A 167 20.15 12.37 -0.05
CA VAL A 167 19.79 12.10 1.36
C VAL A 167 18.36 12.55 1.59
N LEU A 168 17.54 11.60 1.98
CA LEU A 168 16.15 11.83 2.38
C LEU A 168 16.03 11.78 3.89
N SER A 169 15.21 12.65 4.47
CA SER A 169 14.85 12.60 5.88
C SER A 169 13.33 12.49 6.07
N SER A 170 12.92 11.80 7.11
CA SER A 170 11.52 11.73 7.53
C SER A 170 11.45 11.36 9.01
N GLY A 171 10.90 12.26 9.84
CA GLY A 171 10.68 11.98 11.26
C GLY A 171 11.94 11.68 12.07
N GLY A 172 13.12 12.15 11.61
CA GLY A 172 14.43 11.90 12.25
C GLY A 172 15.20 10.69 11.71
N ASP A 173 14.58 9.93 10.80
CA ASP A 173 15.26 8.86 10.05
C ASP A 173 15.88 9.42 8.77
N TYR A 174 17.12 9.02 8.49
CA TYR A 174 17.84 9.44 7.30
C TYR A 174 18.18 8.25 6.41
N ARG A 175 17.95 8.41 5.11
CA ARG A 175 18.28 7.42 4.07
C ARG A 175 19.18 8.06 3.02
N LYS A 176 20.35 7.46 2.84
CA LYS A 176 21.26 7.84 1.76
C LYS A 176 21.06 6.93 0.57
N ILE A 177 20.77 7.50 -0.57
CA ILE A 177 20.65 6.85 -1.86
C ILE A 177 21.86 7.25 -2.69
N THR A 178 22.63 6.29 -3.16
CA THR A 178 23.80 6.54 -4.00
C THR A 178 23.61 5.84 -5.35
N LEU A 179 23.88 6.55 -6.41
CA LEU A 179 23.87 6.04 -7.78
C LEU A 179 25.31 5.85 -8.24
N GLU A 180 25.67 4.63 -8.60
CA GLU A 180 27.00 4.29 -9.07
C GLU A 180 27.18 4.62 -10.57
N VAL A 181 28.26 5.29 -10.90
CA VAL A 181 28.54 5.79 -12.27
C VAL A 181 28.59 4.67 -13.30
N THR A 182 29.30 3.60 -12.99
CA THR A 182 29.62 2.53 -13.95
C THR A 182 28.45 1.60 -14.26
N THR A 183 27.68 1.28 -13.23
CA THR A 183 26.58 0.33 -13.34
C THR A 183 25.22 1.01 -13.37
N ALA A 184 25.16 2.31 -13.05
CA ALA A 184 23.93 3.06 -12.84
C ALA A 184 22.94 2.32 -11.89
N LEU A 185 23.49 1.57 -10.91
CA LEU A 185 22.72 0.90 -9.88
C LEU A 185 22.53 1.82 -8.69
N VAL A 186 21.34 1.80 -8.16
CA VAL A 186 20.99 2.54 -6.95
C VAL A 186 21.27 1.67 -5.73
N SER A 187 22.04 2.18 -4.80
CA SER A 187 22.25 1.58 -3.48
C SER A 187 21.65 2.47 -2.39
N VAL A 188 21.08 1.84 -1.36
CA VAL A 188 20.44 2.53 -0.25
C VAL A 188 21.10 2.13 1.05
N SER A 189 21.49 3.12 1.85
CA SER A 189 22.06 2.93 3.17
C SER A 189 21.37 3.80 4.21
N ASN A 190 21.34 3.31 5.45
CA ASN A 190 20.85 4.09 6.57
C ASN A 190 21.96 4.99 7.08
N VAL A 191 21.66 6.27 7.25
CA VAL A 191 22.55 7.21 7.92
C VAL A 191 22.05 7.33 9.36
N ARG A 192 22.89 6.94 10.32
CA ARG A 192 22.62 7.13 11.76
C ARG A 192 23.30 8.38 12.24
#